data_412c128470e04de177b98ecda8bffd49
#
_entry.id   412c128470e04de177b98ecda8bffd49
#
_cell.length_a   1.000
_cell.length_b   1.000
_cell.length_c   1.000
_cell.angle_alpha   90.00
_cell.angle_beta   90.00
_cell.angle_gamma   90.00
#
_symmetry.space_group_name_H-M   'P 1'
#
loop_
_entity.id
_entity.type
_entity.pdbx_description
1 polymer ?
#
loop_
_entity_poly.entity_id
_entity_poly.type
_entity_poly.pdbx_seq_one_letter_code
_entity_poly.pdbx_strand_id
1 'polypeptide(L)'
;MTFANQVLDFHKNLKPNWKLPPDFELLYPYGNAETWAAMTAYYQKFYSNEEPRTFLLGINPGRFGAGVTGVPFTDPIRLQEFCGIENDFKKRQELSSVFVWDFIEALGGAKAFHSKFYISSICPLGFTKGGNNINYYDDKMLQKAVEPYIISNLKTQIEFGCNRHSIIILGQGKNYKYFKKLNEKLGLWKEVLPLPHPRWVMQYRLKRKEEFLNQYVKILNEAHSKL
;
A
#
# COMPACT_ATOMS: atom_id res chain seq x y z
N MET A 1 20.42 -5.32 7.05
CA MET A 1 19.82 -3.98 6.79
C MET A 1 18.39 -4.01 7.29
N THR A 2 17.97 -3.06 8.13
CA THR A 2 16.61 -3.05 8.68
C THR A 2 15.56 -2.99 7.58
N PHE A 3 14.37 -3.51 7.85
CA PHE A 3 13.24 -3.45 6.92
C PHE A 3 12.94 -2.00 6.50
N ALA A 4 12.99 -1.05 7.46
CA ALA A 4 12.84 0.39 7.19
C ALA A 4 13.84 0.90 6.15
N ASN A 5 15.11 0.57 6.30
CA ASN A 5 16.16 1.04 5.38
C ASN A 5 15.95 0.47 3.97
N GLN A 6 15.53 -0.79 3.85
CA GLN A 6 15.21 -1.41 2.55
C GLN A 6 14.04 -0.71 1.86
N VAL A 7 12.97 -0.39 2.63
CA VAL A 7 11.80 0.33 2.11
C VAL A 7 12.16 1.75 1.68
N LEU A 8 12.93 2.48 2.48
CA LEU A 8 13.37 3.85 2.16
C LEU A 8 14.27 3.87 0.93
N ASP A 9 15.22 2.95 0.86
CA ASP A 9 16.12 2.81 -0.29
C ASP A 9 15.34 2.48 -1.58
N PHE A 10 14.37 1.58 -1.48
CA PHE A 10 13.44 1.29 -2.57
C PHE A 10 12.72 2.54 -3.06
N HIS A 11 12.10 3.33 -2.18
CA HIS A 11 11.37 4.54 -2.58
C HIS A 11 12.30 5.64 -3.13
N LYS A 12 13.51 5.77 -2.60
CA LYS A 12 14.54 6.69 -3.11
C LYS A 12 14.96 6.34 -4.54
N ASN A 13 14.96 5.06 -4.88
CA ASN A 13 15.37 4.53 -6.17
C ASN A 13 14.21 4.30 -7.15
N LEU A 14 12.97 4.63 -6.77
CA LEU A 14 11.82 4.60 -7.66
C LEU A 14 11.97 5.65 -8.76
N LYS A 15 12.57 5.26 -9.89
CA LYS A 15 12.70 6.13 -11.06
C LYS A 15 11.89 5.52 -12.20
N PRO A 16 10.76 6.14 -12.58
CA PRO A 16 10.05 5.70 -13.78
C PRO A 16 10.93 6.00 -15.01
N ASN A 17 11.38 4.94 -15.66
CA ASN A 17 12.18 5.02 -16.90
C ASN A 17 11.34 4.78 -18.14
N TRP A 18 10.03 4.90 -18.03
CA TRP A 18 9.05 4.70 -19.10
C TRP A 18 8.26 5.98 -19.37
N LYS A 19 7.76 6.10 -20.58
CA LYS A 19 6.96 7.26 -21.01
C LYS A 19 5.49 6.97 -20.72
N LEU A 20 4.83 7.87 -19.97
CA LEU A 20 3.39 7.82 -19.77
C LEU A 20 2.64 7.99 -21.10
N PRO A 21 1.49 7.30 -21.28
CA PRO A 21 0.58 7.63 -22.36
C PRO A 21 0.11 9.09 -22.28
N PRO A 22 -0.32 9.70 -23.40
CA PRO A 22 -0.87 11.05 -23.40
C PRO A 22 -1.97 11.26 -22.34
N ASP A 23 -2.07 12.46 -21.80
CA ASP A 23 -3.05 12.91 -20.81
C ASP A 23 -2.93 12.31 -19.40
N PHE A 24 -1.95 11.46 -19.16
CA PHE A 24 -1.65 10.97 -17.80
C PHE A 24 -0.51 11.75 -17.17
N GLU A 25 -0.65 12.04 -15.88
CA GLU A 25 0.36 12.67 -15.04
C GLU A 25 0.81 11.70 -13.97
N LEU A 26 2.10 11.71 -13.65
CA LEU A 26 2.69 10.91 -12.61
C LEU A 26 2.51 11.58 -11.24
N LEU A 27 1.98 10.85 -10.27
CA LEU A 27 1.98 11.25 -8.87
C LEU A 27 3.21 10.63 -8.19
N TYR A 28 4.23 11.46 -7.96
CA TYR A 28 5.51 11.09 -7.38
C TYR A 28 5.77 11.90 -6.09
N PRO A 29 5.29 11.46 -4.93
CA PRO A 29 5.40 12.23 -3.69
C PRO A 29 6.81 12.21 -3.10
N TYR A 30 7.63 11.23 -3.42
CA TYR A 30 8.92 10.96 -2.77
C TYR A 30 10.02 11.99 -3.04
N GLY A 31 9.82 12.87 -4.01
CA GLY A 31 10.70 14.02 -4.27
C GLY A 31 10.43 15.24 -3.39
N ASN A 32 9.34 15.27 -2.62
CA ASN A 32 9.02 16.34 -1.70
C ASN A 32 9.74 16.11 -0.36
N ALA A 33 10.45 17.11 0.15
CA ALA A 33 11.26 16.99 1.37
C ALA A 33 10.42 16.71 2.62
N GLU A 34 9.26 17.34 2.76
CA GLU A 34 8.35 17.13 3.89
C GLU A 34 7.76 15.71 3.86
N THR A 35 7.30 15.26 2.69
CA THR A 35 6.83 13.89 2.48
C THR A 35 7.93 12.89 2.81
N TRP A 36 9.15 13.14 2.35
CA TRP A 36 10.28 12.25 2.62
C TRP A 36 10.63 12.18 4.10
N ALA A 37 10.61 13.30 4.81
CA ALA A 37 10.85 13.35 6.26
C ALA A 37 9.76 12.58 7.03
N ALA A 38 8.50 12.79 6.68
CA ALA A 38 7.36 12.13 7.32
C ALA A 38 7.39 10.61 7.13
N MET A 39 7.60 10.14 5.89
CA MET A 39 7.69 8.69 5.62
C MET A 39 8.94 8.07 6.24
N THR A 40 10.07 8.78 6.29
CA THR A 40 11.29 8.31 6.96
C THR A 40 11.03 8.09 8.44
N ALA A 41 10.43 9.07 9.12
CA ALA A 41 10.04 8.95 10.53
C ALA A 41 9.10 7.76 10.77
N TYR A 42 8.12 7.55 9.88
CA TYR A 42 7.18 6.43 9.96
C TYR A 42 7.89 5.07 9.82
N TYR A 43 8.67 4.87 8.77
CA TYR A 43 9.33 3.58 8.55
C TYR A 43 10.38 3.28 9.62
N GLN A 44 11.17 4.27 10.05
CA GLN A 44 12.13 4.09 11.14
C GLN A 44 11.45 3.77 12.47
N LYS A 45 10.28 4.36 12.75
CA LYS A 45 9.52 4.09 13.98
C LYS A 45 8.97 2.67 14.05
N PHE A 46 8.45 2.14 12.95
CA PHE A 46 7.66 0.90 12.95
C PHE A 46 8.37 -0.30 12.33
N TYR A 47 9.46 -0.12 11.59
CA TYR A 47 10.12 -1.16 10.82
C TYR A 47 11.63 -1.23 11.06
N SER A 48 12.07 -0.93 12.30
CA SER A 48 13.48 -0.83 12.67
C SER A 48 14.21 -2.16 12.85
N ASN A 49 13.53 -3.30 12.68
CA ASN A 49 14.11 -4.66 12.76
C ASN A 49 14.24 -5.30 11.37
N GLU A 50 14.62 -6.58 11.31
CA GLU A 50 14.78 -7.37 10.08
C GLU A 50 13.76 -8.51 9.97
N GLU A 51 12.75 -8.53 10.86
CA GLU A 51 11.75 -9.60 10.90
C GLU A 51 10.92 -9.65 9.60
N PRO A 52 10.60 -10.86 9.13
CA PRO A 52 9.80 -11.02 7.93
C PRO A 52 8.35 -10.59 8.16
N ARG A 53 7.71 -10.12 7.09
CA ARG A 53 6.34 -9.60 7.16
C ARG A 53 5.43 -10.19 6.10
N THR A 54 4.15 -10.31 6.44
CA THR A 54 3.10 -10.59 5.47
C THR A 54 2.70 -9.30 4.77
N PHE A 55 2.71 -9.30 3.45
CA PHE A 55 2.45 -8.11 2.65
C PHE A 55 0.97 -7.93 2.34
N LEU A 56 0.51 -6.68 2.46
CA LEU A 56 -0.79 -6.21 1.99
C LEU A 56 -0.54 -5.23 0.85
N LEU A 57 -1.05 -5.53 -0.34
CA LEU A 57 -0.88 -4.66 -1.50
C LEU A 57 -2.18 -3.98 -1.89
N GLY A 58 -2.18 -2.66 -1.83
CA GLY A 58 -3.19 -1.80 -2.43
C GLY A 58 -3.04 -1.69 -3.95
N ILE A 59 -3.72 -0.74 -4.55
CA ILE A 59 -3.71 -0.51 -6.00
C ILE A 59 -2.47 0.34 -6.37
N ASN A 60 -2.56 1.62 -6.13
CA ASN A 60 -1.51 2.63 -6.31
C ASN A 60 -1.81 3.86 -5.43
N PRO A 61 -0.81 4.71 -5.12
CA PRO A 61 -1.00 5.92 -4.34
C PRO A 61 -2.08 6.84 -4.90
N GLY A 62 -2.93 7.35 -4.00
CA GLY A 62 -3.89 8.40 -4.30
C GLY A 62 -3.41 9.77 -3.82
N ARG A 63 -3.86 10.84 -4.47
CA ARG A 63 -3.38 12.22 -4.25
C ARG A 63 -3.69 12.84 -2.86
N PHE A 64 -4.47 12.19 -2.01
CA PHE A 64 -4.87 12.73 -0.69
C PHE A 64 -4.34 11.93 0.51
N GLY A 65 -3.90 10.71 0.30
CA GLY A 65 -3.27 9.86 1.29
C GLY A 65 -1.78 9.70 1.00
N ALA A 66 -1.38 8.54 0.49
CA ALA A 66 0.01 8.23 0.18
C ALA A 66 0.68 9.22 -0.80
N GLY A 67 -0.09 9.90 -1.64
CA GLY A 67 0.41 10.97 -2.51
C GLY A 67 0.81 12.25 -1.77
N VAL A 68 0.47 12.37 -0.48
CA VAL A 68 0.88 13.49 0.40
C VAL A 68 1.90 12.99 1.42
N THR A 69 1.58 11.93 2.15
CA THR A 69 2.41 11.45 3.27
C THR A 69 3.54 10.52 2.86
N GLY A 70 3.50 9.96 1.65
CA GLY A 70 4.40 8.89 1.21
C GLY A 70 4.10 7.53 1.84
N VAL A 71 3.13 7.45 2.78
CA VAL A 71 2.78 6.24 3.52
C VAL A 71 1.45 5.68 3.02
N PRO A 72 1.40 4.42 2.53
CA PRO A 72 0.17 3.82 2.03
C PRO A 72 -0.95 3.83 3.08
N PHE A 73 -2.16 4.21 2.66
CA PHE A 73 -3.37 4.27 3.49
C PHE A 73 -3.22 5.07 4.81
N THR A 74 -2.30 6.04 4.85
CA THR A 74 -2.10 6.90 6.01
C THR A 74 -2.18 8.35 5.57
N ASP A 75 -3.31 8.98 5.85
CA ASP A 75 -3.51 10.41 5.62
C ASP A 75 -2.82 11.28 6.69
N PRO A 76 -2.67 12.60 6.50
CA PRO A 76 -2.00 13.48 7.45
C PRO A 76 -2.56 13.45 8.88
N ILE A 77 -3.87 13.18 9.03
CA ILE A 77 -4.52 13.09 10.34
C ILE A 77 -4.06 11.82 11.07
N ARG A 78 -4.11 10.65 10.38
CA ARG A 78 -3.66 9.36 10.95
C ARG A 78 -2.18 9.32 11.20
N LEU A 79 -1.40 9.97 10.35
CA LEU A 79 0.04 10.10 10.57
C LEU A 79 0.34 10.82 11.90
N GLN A 80 -0.41 11.85 12.24
CA GLN A 80 -0.26 12.59 13.49
C GLN A 80 -0.87 11.85 14.68
N GLU A 81 -2.16 11.50 14.60
CA GLU A 81 -2.94 11.00 15.74
C GLU A 81 -2.57 9.56 16.13
N PHE A 82 -2.34 8.68 15.16
CA PHE A 82 -2.09 7.26 15.39
C PHE A 82 -0.60 6.90 15.32
N CYS A 83 0.17 7.62 14.51
CA CYS A 83 1.60 7.37 14.41
C CYS A 83 2.42 8.29 15.31
N GLY A 84 1.87 9.38 15.85
CA GLY A 84 2.59 10.38 16.63
C GLY A 84 3.72 11.02 15.81
N ILE A 85 3.46 11.32 14.56
CA ILE A 85 4.39 11.99 13.63
C ILE A 85 3.76 13.32 13.25
N GLU A 86 4.27 14.39 13.86
CA GLU A 86 3.83 15.76 13.57
C GLU A 86 4.11 16.11 12.11
N ASN A 87 3.18 16.86 11.51
CA ASN A 87 3.29 17.27 10.11
C ASN A 87 2.42 18.51 9.83
N ASP A 88 2.87 19.35 8.88
CA ASP A 88 2.18 20.56 8.46
C ASP A 88 1.30 20.36 7.22
N PHE A 89 1.16 19.12 6.74
CA PHE A 89 0.28 18.81 5.63
C PHE A 89 -1.15 19.27 5.88
N LYS A 90 -1.83 19.72 4.82
CA LYS A 90 -3.26 20.02 4.90
C LYS A 90 -4.03 18.82 5.43
N LYS A 91 -4.63 18.96 6.60
CA LYS A 91 -5.39 17.90 7.26
C LYS A 91 -6.65 17.57 6.45
N ARG A 92 -6.59 16.46 5.72
CA ARG A 92 -7.69 15.95 4.92
C ARG A 92 -7.83 14.46 5.15
N GLN A 93 -9.02 14.07 5.63
CA GLN A 93 -9.33 12.66 5.86
C GLN A 93 -9.50 11.90 4.54
N GLU A 94 -8.92 10.70 4.47
CA GLU A 94 -9.14 9.74 3.39
C GLU A 94 -9.95 8.54 3.90
N LEU A 95 -11.05 8.18 3.23
CA LEU A 95 -11.95 7.12 3.68
C LEU A 95 -11.24 5.75 3.81
N SER A 96 -10.33 5.45 2.90
CA SER A 96 -9.55 4.22 2.97
C SER A 96 -8.60 4.19 4.16
N SER A 97 -8.02 5.33 4.51
CA SER A 97 -7.16 5.49 5.67
C SER A 97 -7.93 5.24 6.98
N VAL A 98 -9.15 5.74 7.08
CA VAL A 98 -10.02 5.48 8.26
C VAL A 98 -10.17 3.99 8.50
N PHE A 99 -10.61 3.23 7.52
CA PHE A 99 -10.85 1.80 7.67
C PHE A 99 -9.57 1.01 7.93
N VAL A 100 -8.47 1.41 7.29
CA VAL A 100 -7.16 0.74 7.52
C VAL A 100 -6.70 0.93 8.95
N TRP A 101 -6.83 2.11 9.51
CA TRP A 101 -6.47 2.36 10.90
C TRP A 101 -7.44 1.71 11.90
N ASP A 102 -8.72 1.53 11.54
CA ASP A 102 -9.66 0.75 12.37
C ASP A 102 -9.20 -0.71 12.51
N PHE A 103 -8.79 -1.39 11.42
CA PHE A 103 -8.32 -2.76 11.55
C PHE A 103 -6.89 -2.87 12.14
N ILE A 104 -6.04 -1.85 11.97
CA ILE A 104 -4.75 -1.78 12.66
C ILE A 104 -4.97 -1.74 14.19
N GLU A 105 -5.89 -0.90 14.66
CA GLU A 105 -6.25 -0.85 16.08
C GLU A 105 -6.86 -2.16 16.58
N ALA A 106 -7.74 -2.78 15.80
CA ALA A 106 -8.32 -4.08 16.13
C ALA A 106 -7.28 -5.24 16.21
N LEU A 107 -6.11 -5.07 15.55
CA LEU A 107 -4.98 -6.01 15.59
C LEU A 107 -3.93 -5.65 16.65
N GLY A 108 -4.26 -4.78 17.60
CA GLY A 108 -3.40 -4.40 18.72
C GLY A 108 -2.61 -3.11 18.52
N GLY A 109 -3.03 -2.27 17.58
CA GLY A 109 -2.45 -0.96 17.31
C GLY A 109 -1.21 -1.00 16.40
N ALA A 110 -0.69 0.19 16.11
CA ALA A 110 0.35 0.38 15.13
C ALA A 110 1.59 -0.51 15.34
N LYS A 111 2.12 -0.57 16.57
CA LYS A 111 3.33 -1.35 16.87
C LYS A 111 3.12 -2.85 16.64
N ALA A 112 2.01 -3.41 17.13
CA ALA A 112 1.69 -4.83 16.98
C ALA A 112 1.42 -5.20 15.51
N PHE A 113 0.73 -4.33 14.78
CA PHE A 113 0.45 -4.54 13.36
C PHE A 113 1.73 -4.51 12.52
N HIS A 114 2.53 -3.47 12.63
CA HIS A 114 3.73 -3.29 11.79
C HIS A 114 4.88 -4.25 12.12
N SER A 115 4.85 -4.92 13.28
CA SER A 115 5.77 -6.03 13.54
C SER A 115 5.48 -7.27 12.69
N LYS A 116 4.25 -7.43 12.17
CA LYS A 116 3.78 -8.59 11.43
C LYS A 116 3.49 -8.31 9.96
N PHE A 117 3.07 -7.08 9.65
CA PHE A 117 2.53 -6.72 8.34
C PHE A 117 3.24 -5.52 7.72
N TYR A 118 3.33 -5.53 6.40
CA TYR A 118 3.80 -4.39 5.61
C TYR A 118 2.76 -4.03 4.55
N ILE A 119 2.32 -2.78 4.56
CA ILE A 119 1.38 -2.26 3.56
C ILE A 119 2.16 -1.54 2.45
N SER A 120 1.89 -1.94 1.21
CA SER A 120 2.43 -1.31 0.01
C SER A 120 1.36 -1.24 -1.09
N SER A 121 1.77 -1.05 -2.32
CA SER A 121 0.91 -1.03 -3.51
C SER A 121 1.48 -1.93 -4.60
N ILE A 122 0.60 -2.50 -5.44
CA ILE A 122 1.02 -3.25 -6.63
C ILE A 122 1.81 -2.33 -7.56
N CYS A 123 1.30 -1.12 -7.79
CA CYS A 123 2.07 -0.06 -8.46
C CYS A 123 2.43 1.02 -7.42
N PRO A 124 3.72 1.22 -7.09
CA PRO A 124 4.12 2.16 -6.04
C PRO A 124 4.08 3.63 -6.47
N LEU A 125 3.67 3.92 -7.69
CA LEU A 125 3.45 5.27 -8.21
C LEU A 125 1.97 5.49 -8.52
N GLY A 126 1.48 6.70 -8.25
CA GLY A 126 0.11 7.11 -8.57
C GLY A 126 -0.02 7.77 -9.93
N PHE A 127 -1.24 7.88 -10.41
CA PHE A 127 -1.56 8.49 -11.69
C PHE A 127 -2.77 9.41 -11.58
N THR A 128 -2.74 10.51 -12.34
CA THR A 128 -3.91 11.37 -12.55
C THR A 128 -4.17 11.56 -14.04
N LYS A 129 -5.44 11.82 -14.36
CA LYS A 129 -5.89 12.24 -15.68
C LYS A 129 -6.95 13.31 -15.50
N GLY A 130 -6.73 14.50 -16.08
CA GLY A 130 -7.60 15.64 -15.86
C GLY A 130 -7.82 15.95 -14.35
N GLY A 131 -6.76 15.86 -13.54
CA GLY A 131 -6.80 16.09 -12.11
C GLY A 131 -7.52 15.02 -11.26
N ASN A 132 -7.98 13.89 -11.84
CA ASN A 132 -8.62 12.80 -11.12
C ASN A 132 -7.68 11.62 -10.94
N ASN A 133 -7.76 10.94 -9.79
CA ASN A 133 -7.01 9.71 -9.57
C ASN A 133 -7.44 8.62 -10.56
N ILE A 134 -6.45 7.93 -11.13
CA ILE A 134 -6.64 6.79 -12.02
C ILE A 134 -5.91 5.58 -11.43
N ASN A 135 -6.55 4.42 -11.43
CA ASN A 135 -5.86 3.18 -11.09
C ASN A 135 -5.08 2.67 -12.31
N TYR A 136 -3.94 2.05 -12.08
CA TYR A 136 -3.07 1.56 -13.16
C TYR A 136 -3.79 0.62 -14.16
N TYR A 137 -4.89 -0.02 -13.75
CA TYR A 137 -5.68 -0.97 -14.56
C TYR A 137 -6.95 -0.36 -15.19
N ASP A 138 -7.25 0.92 -14.96
CA ASP A 138 -8.46 1.56 -15.51
C ASP A 138 -8.31 1.92 -17.00
N ASP A 139 -7.07 2.04 -17.47
CA ASP A 139 -6.74 2.25 -18.89
C ASP A 139 -5.76 1.18 -19.37
N LYS A 140 -6.04 0.58 -20.54
CA LYS A 140 -5.21 -0.50 -21.10
C LYS A 140 -3.82 -0.05 -21.55
N MET A 141 -3.70 1.19 -22.05
CA MET A 141 -2.39 1.72 -22.46
C MET A 141 -1.52 2.01 -21.23
N LEU A 142 -2.11 2.61 -20.18
CA LEU A 142 -1.44 2.83 -18.91
C LEU A 142 -0.99 1.49 -18.30
N GLN A 143 -1.89 0.51 -18.21
CA GLN A 143 -1.59 -0.80 -17.66
C GLN A 143 -0.41 -1.46 -18.38
N LYS A 144 -0.42 -1.47 -19.71
CA LYS A 144 0.68 -2.02 -20.53
C LYS A 144 2.00 -1.28 -20.30
N ALA A 145 1.94 0.05 -20.21
CA ALA A 145 3.14 0.88 -19.99
C ALA A 145 3.79 0.61 -18.62
N VAL A 146 2.98 0.38 -17.57
CA VAL A 146 3.50 0.23 -16.20
C VAL A 146 3.77 -1.22 -15.78
N GLU A 147 3.29 -2.23 -16.51
CA GLU A 147 3.43 -3.65 -16.12
C GLU A 147 4.89 -4.08 -15.93
N PRO A 148 5.87 -3.75 -16.81
CA PRO A 148 7.27 -4.10 -16.56
C PRO A 148 7.82 -3.47 -15.28
N TYR A 149 7.40 -2.25 -14.97
CA TYR A 149 7.77 -1.54 -13.76
C TYR A 149 7.14 -2.17 -12.50
N ILE A 150 5.85 -2.56 -12.56
CA ILE A 150 5.19 -3.32 -11.49
C ILE A 150 5.96 -4.60 -11.19
N ILE A 151 6.32 -5.38 -12.21
CA ILE A 151 7.05 -6.65 -12.06
C ILE A 151 8.41 -6.43 -11.39
N SER A 152 9.18 -5.45 -11.86
CA SER A 152 10.48 -5.11 -11.28
C SER A 152 10.35 -4.73 -9.80
N ASN A 153 9.40 -3.86 -9.47
CA ASN A 153 9.17 -3.39 -8.11
C ASN A 153 8.68 -4.50 -7.16
N LEU A 154 7.82 -5.40 -7.63
CA LEU A 154 7.39 -6.55 -6.83
C LEU A 154 8.58 -7.46 -6.49
N LYS A 155 9.46 -7.73 -7.46
CA LYS A 155 10.67 -8.54 -7.24
C LYS A 155 11.61 -7.86 -6.23
N THR A 156 11.78 -6.55 -6.29
CA THR A 156 12.59 -5.81 -5.32
C THR A 156 11.95 -5.85 -3.92
N GLN A 157 10.65 -5.64 -3.80
CA GLN A 157 9.98 -5.63 -2.50
C GLN A 157 9.98 -7.00 -1.80
N ILE A 158 10.00 -8.09 -2.54
CA ILE A 158 10.10 -9.44 -1.96
C ILE A 158 11.38 -9.60 -1.13
N GLU A 159 12.47 -8.98 -1.55
CA GLU A 159 13.77 -9.07 -0.87
C GLU A 159 13.81 -8.35 0.48
N PHE A 160 12.77 -7.56 0.84
CA PHE A 160 12.69 -6.91 2.16
C PHE A 160 12.43 -7.88 3.33
N GLY A 161 12.28 -9.16 3.07
CA GLY A 161 11.86 -10.16 4.05
C GLY A 161 10.36 -10.40 3.98
N CYS A 162 9.86 -10.73 2.80
CA CYS A 162 8.46 -11.03 2.56
C CYS A 162 8.10 -12.47 2.91
N ASN A 163 6.97 -12.67 3.58
CA ASN A 163 6.32 -13.97 3.65
C ASN A 163 5.94 -14.43 2.23
N ARG A 164 6.56 -15.51 1.76
CA ARG A 164 6.33 -16.07 0.42
C ARG A 164 5.17 -17.06 0.37
N HIS A 165 4.58 -17.40 1.52
CA HIS A 165 3.41 -18.28 1.55
C HIS A 165 2.16 -17.49 1.15
N SER A 166 1.84 -16.41 1.84
CA SER A 166 0.60 -15.68 1.65
C SER A 166 0.84 -14.20 1.38
N ILE A 167 0.06 -13.63 0.45
CA ILE A 167 -0.04 -12.20 0.21
C ILE A 167 -1.49 -11.76 0.20
N ILE A 168 -1.78 -10.57 0.73
CA ILE A 168 -3.12 -10.00 0.76
C ILE A 168 -3.25 -8.90 -0.28
N ILE A 169 -4.30 -8.96 -1.11
CA ILE A 169 -4.60 -7.95 -2.12
C ILE A 169 -5.84 -7.16 -1.71
N LEU A 170 -5.67 -5.87 -1.51
CA LEU A 170 -6.74 -4.94 -1.18
C LEU A 170 -7.49 -4.54 -2.46
N GLY A 171 -8.67 -5.15 -2.65
CA GLY A 171 -9.51 -4.98 -3.83
C GLY A 171 -9.82 -6.30 -4.54
N GLN A 172 -11.00 -6.87 -4.28
CA GLN A 172 -11.45 -8.18 -4.80
C GLN A 172 -11.78 -8.19 -6.30
N GLY A 173 -11.86 -7.01 -6.94
CA GLY A 173 -12.24 -6.85 -8.34
C GLY A 173 -11.06 -6.95 -9.31
N LYS A 174 -10.89 -5.90 -10.14
CA LYS A 174 -9.86 -5.80 -11.19
C LYS A 174 -8.44 -5.95 -10.63
N ASN A 175 -8.16 -5.36 -9.45
CA ASN A 175 -6.86 -5.42 -8.80
C ASN A 175 -6.44 -6.86 -8.48
N TYR A 176 -7.34 -7.62 -7.84
CA TYR A 176 -7.09 -9.03 -7.51
C TYR A 176 -6.93 -9.89 -8.76
N LYS A 177 -7.82 -9.74 -9.75
CA LYS A 177 -7.76 -10.52 -11.00
C LYS A 177 -6.46 -10.30 -11.76
N TYR A 178 -6.02 -9.05 -11.84
CA TYR A 178 -4.73 -8.70 -12.45
C TYR A 178 -3.56 -9.33 -11.68
N PHE A 179 -3.51 -9.12 -10.37
CA PHE A 179 -2.41 -9.61 -9.56
C PHE A 179 -2.35 -11.14 -9.53
N LYS A 180 -3.50 -11.82 -9.41
CA LYS A 180 -3.56 -13.28 -9.44
C LYS A 180 -2.96 -13.84 -10.73
N LYS A 181 -3.36 -13.31 -11.89
CA LYS A 181 -2.80 -13.69 -13.20
C LYS A 181 -1.30 -13.41 -13.29
N LEU A 182 -0.85 -12.29 -12.73
CA LEU A 182 0.56 -11.94 -12.68
C LEU A 182 1.34 -12.93 -11.81
N ASN A 183 0.81 -13.26 -10.63
CA ASN A 183 1.44 -14.21 -9.71
C ASN A 183 1.49 -15.63 -10.27
N GLU A 184 0.48 -16.06 -11.03
CA GLU A 184 0.48 -17.36 -11.74
C GLU A 184 1.66 -17.46 -12.73
N LYS A 185 2.05 -16.35 -13.37
CA LYS A 185 3.20 -16.30 -14.29
C LYS A 185 4.55 -16.24 -13.57
N LEU A 186 4.60 -15.55 -12.43
CA LEU A 186 5.84 -15.21 -11.75
C LEU A 186 6.19 -16.16 -10.60
N GLY A 187 5.20 -16.85 -10.03
CA GLY A 187 5.40 -17.80 -8.92
C GLY A 187 5.92 -17.13 -7.64
N LEU A 188 5.54 -15.86 -7.38
CA LEU A 188 6.11 -15.09 -6.28
C LEU A 188 5.55 -15.48 -4.91
N TRP A 189 4.26 -15.83 -4.83
CA TRP A 189 3.57 -16.29 -3.61
C TRP A 189 2.79 -17.56 -3.89
N LYS A 190 2.69 -18.44 -2.87
CA LYS A 190 1.90 -19.68 -2.96
C LYS A 190 0.41 -19.39 -2.93
N GLU A 191 -0.01 -18.44 -2.11
CA GLU A 191 -1.41 -18.08 -1.90
C GLU A 191 -1.65 -16.59 -2.04
N VAL A 192 -2.69 -16.21 -2.80
CA VAL A 192 -3.09 -14.82 -3.00
C VAL A 192 -4.50 -14.64 -2.45
N LEU A 193 -4.61 -13.90 -1.34
CA LEU A 193 -5.84 -13.71 -0.59
C LEU A 193 -6.46 -12.34 -0.90
N PRO A 194 -7.70 -12.28 -1.42
CA PRO A 194 -8.36 -11.00 -1.67
C PRO A 194 -9.13 -10.49 -0.46
N LEU A 195 -9.01 -9.19 -0.18
CA LEU A 195 -9.89 -8.47 0.74
C LEU A 195 -10.61 -7.34 0.00
N PRO A 196 -11.83 -6.95 0.39
CA PRO A 196 -12.51 -5.79 -0.17
C PRO A 196 -11.63 -4.54 -0.06
N HIS A 197 -11.67 -3.64 -1.04
CA HIS A 197 -10.89 -2.41 -0.93
C HIS A 197 -11.42 -1.53 0.22
N PRO A 198 -10.56 -0.99 1.11
CA PRO A 198 -10.96 -0.15 2.25
C PRO A 198 -11.93 0.98 1.89
N ARG A 199 -11.66 1.72 0.82
CA ARG A 199 -12.54 2.78 0.35
C ARG A 199 -13.92 2.27 -0.07
N TRP A 200 -14.01 1.10 -0.69
CA TRP A 200 -15.29 0.52 -1.08
C TRP A 200 -16.14 0.15 0.13
N VAL A 201 -15.53 -0.37 1.19
CA VAL A 201 -16.23 -0.65 2.45
C VAL A 201 -16.82 0.64 3.01
N MET A 202 -16.01 1.69 3.16
CA MET A 202 -16.43 2.95 3.74
C MET A 202 -17.45 3.72 2.89
N GLN A 203 -17.36 3.62 1.57
CA GLN A 203 -18.25 4.34 0.66
C GLN A 203 -19.59 3.65 0.43
N TYR A 204 -19.59 2.30 0.38
CA TYR A 204 -20.77 1.54 -0.06
C TYR A 204 -21.29 0.53 0.96
N ARG A 205 -20.55 0.24 2.02
CA ARG A 205 -20.86 -0.80 3.00
C ARG A 205 -20.70 -0.32 4.45
N LEU A 206 -20.77 0.98 4.70
CA LEU A 206 -20.53 1.57 6.01
C LEU A 206 -21.39 0.95 7.11
N LYS A 207 -22.66 0.63 6.84
CA LYS A 207 -23.57 -0.05 7.79
C LYS A 207 -23.12 -1.46 8.19
N ARG A 208 -22.24 -2.07 7.40
CA ARG A 208 -21.66 -3.41 7.63
C ARG A 208 -20.16 -3.35 7.92
N LYS A 209 -19.67 -2.19 8.35
CA LYS A 209 -18.23 -1.96 8.59
C LYS A 209 -17.64 -3.01 9.54
N GLU A 210 -18.33 -3.32 10.63
CA GLU A 210 -17.87 -4.29 11.64
C GLU A 210 -17.71 -5.71 11.08
N GLU A 211 -18.59 -6.14 10.19
CA GLU A 211 -18.46 -7.45 9.53
C GLU A 211 -17.19 -7.53 8.69
N PHE A 212 -16.89 -6.47 7.94
CA PHE A 212 -15.67 -6.38 7.15
C PHE A 212 -14.42 -6.24 8.01
N LEU A 213 -14.50 -5.52 9.13
CA LEU A 213 -13.41 -5.42 10.10
C LEU A 213 -13.05 -6.81 10.64
N ASN A 214 -14.04 -7.59 11.09
CA ASN A 214 -13.85 -8.95 11.57
C ASN A 214 -13.27 -9.88 10.47
N GLN A 215 -13.72 -9.73 9.23
CA GLN A 215 -13.17 -10.47 8.09
C GLN A 215 -11.67 -10.15 7.87
N TYR A 216 -11.30 -8.87 7.97
CA TYR A 216 -9.90 -8.44 7.84
C TYR A 216 -9.04 -9.04 8.95
N VAL A 217 -9.45 -8.89 10.21
CA VAL A 217 -8.73 -9.44 11.37
C VAL A 217 -8.51 -10.93 11.23
N LYS A 218 -9.56 -11.68 10.85
CA LYS A 218 -9.48 -13.13 10.66
C LYS A 218 -8.46 -13.50 9.56
N ILE A 219 -8.61 -12.95 8.36
CA ILE A 219 -7.76 -13.30 7.21
C ILE A 219 -6.31 -12.87 7.43
N LEU A 220 -6.07 -11.72 8.07
CA LEU A 220 -4.73 -11.25 8.38
C LEU A 220 -4.01 -12.19 9.37
N ASN A 221 -4.68 -12.60 10.43
CA ASN A 221 -4.12 -13.54 11.39
C ASN A 221 -3.82 -14.91 10.76
N GLU A 222 -4.75 -15.44 9.95
CA GLU A 222 -4.56 -16.70 9.23
C GLU A 222 -3.40 -16.64 8.22
N ALA A 223 -3.25 -15.53 7.50
CA ALA A 223 -2.17 -15.35 6.54
C ALA A 223 -0.80 -15.23 7.23
N HIS A 224 -0.74 -14.55 8.36
CA HIS A 224 0.50 -14.38 9.11
C HIS A 224 0.94 -15.68 9.81
N SER A 225 0.00 -16.49 10.30
CA SER A 225 0.32 -17.77 10.98
C SER A 225 0.99 -18.81 10.08
N LYS A 226 1.03 -18.57 8.77
CA LYS A 226 1.70 -19.41 7.75
C LYS A 226 3.11 -18.92 7.39
N LEU A 227 3.68 -18.00 8.18
CA LEU A 227 5.03 -17.45 7.98
C LEU A 227 6.14 -18.49 8.25
#